data_eef74ee7fbc35055e46b7c823c62c779
#
_entry.id   eef74ee7fbc35055e46b7c823c62c779
#
_cell.length_a   1.000
_cell.length_b   1.000
_cell.length_c   1.000
_cell.angle_alpha   90.00
_cell.angle_beta   90.00
_cell.angle_gamma   90.00
#
_symmetry.space_group_name_H-M   'P 1'
#
loop_
_entity.id
_entity.type
_entity.pdbx_description
1 polymer ?
#
loop_
_entity_poly.entity_id
_entity_poly.type
_entity_poly.pdbx_seq_one_letter_code
_entity_poly.pdbx_strand_id
1 'polypeptide(L)'
;MSESLHLTRNGSILEITLDRPKANAIDAKTSFEMGEVFLNFRDDPQLRVAIITGAGEKFFSAGWDLKAAAEGEAPDADFGPGGFAGLTEIFNLDKPVIAAVNGYAFGGGFELALAADFIVCADNASFALPEAKLGIVPDSGGVLRLPKILPPAIVNEMVMTGRRMGAEEALRWGIVNRVVSLAELMDNARELAQQLVNSAPLAIAALKEIFRTTSEMPVEEAYRYIRSGVLKHYPSVLHSEDAIEGPLAFAEKRDPVWKGR
;
A
#
# COMPACT_ATOMS: atom_id res chain seq x y z
N MET A 1 -8.77 -21.94 0.96
CA MET A 1 -8.92 -20.55 0.44
C MET A 1 -9.63 -19.80 1.54
N SER A 2 -9.20 -18.59 1.84
CA SER A 2 -9.85 -17.74 2.85
C SER A 2 -11.29 -17.42 2.41
N GLU A 3 -12.23 -17.41 3.35
CA GLU A 3 -13.59 -16.91 3.09
C GLU A 3 -13.63 -15.37 3.05
N SER A 4 -12.57 -14.73 3.56
CA SER A 4 -12.46 -13.27 3.72
C SER A 4 -11.69 -12.56 2.61
N LEU A 5 -11.02 -13.30 1.72
CA LEU A 5 -10.18 -12.74 0.67
C LEU A 5 -10.46 -13.40 -0.67
N HIS A 6 -10.76 -12.58 -1.67
CA HIS A 6 -10.85 -13.02 -3.06
C HIS A 6 -9.61 -12.56 -3.83
N LEU A 7 -8.93 -13.51 -4.45
CA LEU A 7 -7.71 -13.26 -5.21
C LEU A 7 -7.97 -13.51 -6.69
N THR A 8 -7.64 -12.51 -7.52
CA THR A 8 -7.70 -12.62 -8.98
C THR A 8 -6.34 -12.26 -9.55
N ARG A 9 -5.86 -13.08 -10.48
CA ARG A 9 -4.61 -12.86 -11.19
C ARG A 9 -4.88 -12.43 -12.62
N ASN A 10 -4.44 -11.23 -12.97
CA ASN A 10 -4.52 -10.65 -14.31
C ASN A 10 -3.09 -10.45 -14.86
N GLY A 11 -2.56 -11.47 -15.54
CA GLY A 11 -1.15 -11.47 -15.96
C GLY A 11 -0.20 -11.37 -14.76
N SER A 12 0.55 -10.28 -14.67
CA SER A 12 1.48 -9.99 -13.56
C SER A 12 0.89 -9.10 -12.46
N ILE A 13 -0.42 -8.84 -12.49
CA ILE A 13 -1.14 -8.07 -11.49
C ILE A 13 -1.93 -9.02 -10.61
N LEU A 14 -1.79 -8.88 -9.28
CA LEU A 14 -2.60 -9.56 -8.28
C LEU A 14 -3.67 -8.59 -7.76
N GLU A 15 -4.94 -8.91 -7.94
CA GLU A 15 -6.05 -8.18 -7.34
C GLU A 15 -6.50 -8.92 -6.07
N ILE A 16 -6.56 -8.20 -4.95
CA ILE A 16 -6.94 -8.70 -3.62
C ILE A 16 -8.20 -7.95 -3.22
N THR A 17 -9.30 -8.66 -2.98
CA THR A 17 -10.52 -8.08 -2.45
C THR A 17 -10.75 -8.59 -1.04
N LEU A 18 -10.77 -7.66 -0.08
CA LEU A 18 -11.18 -7.95 1.30
C LEU A 18 -12.71 -8.00 1.35
N ASP A 19 -13.26 -9.16 1.66
CA ASP A 19 -14.71 -9.39 1.73
C ASP A 19 -15.11 -9.95 3.10
N ARG A 20 -15.33 -9.05 4.04
CA ARG A 20 -15.86 -9.36 5.38
C ARG A 20 -17.08 -8.50 5.68
N PRO A 21 -18.30 -9.05 5.49
CA PRO A 21 -19.51 -8.31 5.83
C PRO A 21 -19.54 -7.93 7.32
N LYS A 22 -19.99 -6.73 7.70
CA LYS A 22 -20.63 -5.69 6.87
C LYS A 22 -19.71 -4.54 6.47
N ALA A 23 -18.52 -4.43 7.03
CA ALA A 23 -17.69 -3.24 6.94
C ALA A 23 -16.22 -3.56 6.63
N ASN A 24 -15.93 -4.77 6.15
CA ASN A 24 -14.57 -5.22 5.87
C ASN A 24 -13.65 -5.01 7.09
N ALA A 25 -14.19 -5.28 8.32
CA ALA A 25 -13.42 -5.20 9.54
C ALA A 25 -12.39 -6.34 9.61
N ILE A 26 -11.25 -6.08 10.24
CA ILE A 26 -10.08 -6.96 10.21
C ILE A 26 -9.77 -7.41 11.64
N ASP A 27 -9.77 -8.73 11.86
CA ASP A 27 -9.29 -9.39 13.08
C ASP A 27 -7.88 -9.97 12.89
N ALA A 28 -7.30 -10.52 13.94
CA ALA A 28 -5.96 -11.12 13.89
C ALA A 28 -5.88 -12.25 12.84
N LYS A 29 -6.90 -13.10 12.74
CA LYS A 29 -6.96 -14.17 11.74
C LYS A 29 -6.90 -13.61 10.32
N THR A 30 -7.72 -12.60 10.03
CA THR A 30 -7.74 -11.96 8.69
C THR A 30 -6.42 -11.27 8.39
N SER A 31 -5.82 -10.59 9.38
CA SER A 31 -4.48 -9.99 9.23
C SER A 31 -3.44 -11.02 8.86
N PHE A 32 -3.47 -12.16 9.52
CA PHE A 32 -2.55 -13.28 9.24
C PHE A 32 -2.72 -13.80 7.80
N GLU A 33 -3.96 -14.05 7.38
CA GLU A 33 -4.29 -14.50 6.02
C GLU A 33 -3.85 -13.48 4.96
N MET A 34 -4.06 -12.18 5.22
CA MET A 34 -3.58 -11.10 4.34
C MET A 34 -2.04 -11.07 4.28
N GLY A 35 -1.37 -11.26 5.41
CA GLY A 35 0.09 -11.33 5.49
C GLY A 35 0.66 -12.44 4.60
N GLU A 36 0.08 -13.63 4.65
CA GLU A 36 0.44 -14.74 3.78
C GLU A 36 0.26 -14.39 2.29
N VAL A 37 -0.84 -13.69 1.94
CA VAL A 37 -1.08 -13.25 0.56
C VAL A 37 0.00 -12.28 0.09
N PHE A 38 0.36 -11.28 0.90
CA PHE A 38 1.39 -10.30 0.53
C PHE A 38 2.80 -10.90 0.52
N LEU A 39 3.12 -11.85 1.40
CA LEU A 39 4.39 -12.59 1.34
C LEU A 39 4.48 -13.46 0.09
N ASN A 40 3.41 -14.18 -0.26
CA ASN A 40 3.36 -14.95 -1.50
C ASN A 40 3.47 -14.05 -2.73
N PHE A 41 2.81 -12.87 -2.73
CA PHE A 41 2.98 -11.85 -3.77
C PHE A 41 4.42 -11.37 -3.88
N ARG A 42 5.08 -11.09 -2.76
CA ARG A 42 6.49 -10.67 -2.71
C ARG A 42 7.37 -11.71 -3.40
N ASP A 43 7.15 -12.98 -3.10
CA ASP A 43 8.04 -14.08 -3.48
C ASP A 43 7.71 -14.70 -4.87
N ASP A 44 6.52 -14.45 -5.44
CA ASP A 44 6.16 -14.93 -6.78
C ASP A 44 6.84 -14.09 -7.88
N PRO A 45 7.84 -14.62 -8.62
CA PRO A 45 8.57 -13.86 -9.64
C PRO A 45 7.71 -13.43 -10.83
N GLN A 46 6.54 -14.00 -11.00
CA GLN A 46 5.64 -13.66 -12.10
C GLN A 46 4.69 -12.50 -11.76
N LEU A 47 4.55 -12.16 -10.49
CA LEU A 47 3.74 -11.02 -10.04
C LEU A 47 4.60 -9.78 -9.89
N ARG A 48 4.08 -8.64 -10.33
CA ARG A 48 4.79 -7.35 -10.36
C ARG A 48 4.11 -6.25 -9.58
N VAL A 49 2.78 -6.25 -9.53
CA VAL A 49 1.97 -5.24 -8.85
C VAL A 49 0.83 -5.92 -8.13
N ALA A 50 0.48 -5.44 -6.94
CA ALA A 50 -0.76 -5.82 -6.27
C ALA A 50 -1.72 -4.64 -6.20
N ILE A 51 -3.03 -4.93 -6.32
CA ILE A 51 -4.12 -3.99 -6.05
C ILE A 51 -4.92 -4.56 -4.90
N ILE A 52 -5.19 -3.78 -3.85
CA ILE A 52 -6.10 -4.16 -2.77
C ILE A 52 -7.32 -3.25 -2.74
N THR A 53 -8.51 -3.84 -2.60
CA THR A 53 -9.77 -3.13 -2.47
C THR A 53 -10.70 -3.82 -1.47
N GLY A 54 -11.77 -3.17 -1.06
CA GLY A 54 -12.83 -3.76 -0.24
C GLY A 54 -14.02 -4.22 -1.08
N ALA A 55 -14.69 -5.30 -0.67
CA ALA A 55 -15.94 -5.71 -1.27
C ALA A 55 -17.07 -4.72 -0.94
N GLY A 56 -18.01 -4.56 -1.87
CA GLY A 56 -19.13 -3.62 -1.76
C GLY A 56 -18.75 -2.19 -2.09
N GLU A 57 -19.65 -1.24 -1.82
CA GLU A 57 -19.53 0.15 -2.26
C GLU A 57 -19.28 1.14 -1.12
N LYS A 58 -19.45 0.69 0.14
CA LYS A 58 -19.49 1.61 1.28
C LYS A 58 -18.19 1.64 2.07
N PHE A 59 -17.52 0.50 2.21
CA PHE A 59 -16.32 0.38 3.01
C PHE A 59 -15.18 -0.23 2.20
N PHE A 60 -14.05 0.44 2.22
CA PHE A 60 -12.77 -0.21 1.96
C PHE A 60 -12.44 -1.14 3.15
N SER A 61 -12.34 -0.55 4.34
CA SER A 61 -12.27 -1.27 5.62
C SER A 61 -12.58 -0.33 6.78
N ALA A 62 -13.32 -0.81 7.76
CA ALA A 62 -13.54 -0.10 9.03
C ALA A 62 -12.37 -0.26 10.02
N GLY A 63 -11.32 -1.01 9.66
CA GLY A 63 -10.19 -1.30 10.53
C GLY A 63 -10.45 -2.48 11.46
N TRP A 64 -9.91 -2.40 12.67
CA TRP A 64 -9.99 -3.47 13.66
C TRP A 64 -11.41 -3.93 13.96
N ASP A 65 -11.61 -5.25 14.04
CA ASP A 65 -12.92 -5.83 14.33
C ASP A 65 -13.25 -5.66 15.82
N LEU A 66 -14.07 -4.65 16.12
CA LEU A 66 -14.49 -4.33 17.49
C LEU A 66 -15.34 -5.45 18.13
N LYS A 67 -15.86 -6.40 17.35
CA LYS A 67 -16.52 -7.58 17.93
C LYS A 67 -15.47 -8.57 18.42
N ALA A 68 -14.42 -8.84 17.63
CA ALA A 68 -13.28 -9.65 18.09
C ALA A 68 -12.64 -9.03 19.34
N ALA A 69 -12.50 -7.68 19.38
CA ALA A 69 -12.05 -6.96 20.55
C ALA A 69 -12.96 -7.20 21.78
N ALA A 70 -14.27 -7.11 21.61
CA ALA A 70 -15.24 -7.37 22.70
C ALA A 70 -15.22 -8.85 23.16
N GLU A 71 -14.78 -9.77 22.31
CA GLU A 71 -14.62 -11.19 22.58
C GLU A 71 -13.24 -11.52 23.17
N GLY A 72 -12.34 -10.52 23.35
CA GLY A 72 -11.06 -10.65 24.04
C GLY A 72 -9.83 -10.58 23.15
N GLU A 73 -9.96 -10.25 21.85
CA GLU A 73 -8.79 -9.93 21.03
C GLU A 73 -8.15 -8.63 21.52
N ALA A 74 -6.87 -8.71 21.90
CA ALA A 74 -6.14 -7.55 22.42
C ALA A 74 -5.73 -6.59 21.28
N PRO A 75 -5.65 -5.26 21.54
CA PRO A 75 -5.17 -4.31 20.52
C PRO A 75 -3.73 -4.61 20.03
N ASP A 76 -2.92 -5.23 20.86
CA ASP A 76 -1.54 -5.67 20.61
C ASP A 76 -1.43 -7.18 20.35
N ALA A 77 -2.51 -7.80 19.85
CA ALA A 77 -2.49 -9.20 19.46
C ALA A 77 -1.43 -9.47 18.37
N ASP A 78 -1.03 -10.73 18.23
CA ASP A 78 -0.19 -11.14 17.11
C ASP A 78 -1.02 -11.13 15.81
N PHE A 79 -0.76 -10.14 14.97
CA PHE A 79 -1.39 -9.98 13.66
C PHE A 79 -0.62 -10.68 12.52
N GLY A 80 0.40 -11.47 12.85
CA GLY A 80 1.19 -12.23 11.89
C GLY A 80 2.34 -11.45 11.25
N PRO A 81 2.99 -12.04 10.23
CA PRO A 81 4.27 -11.57 9.71
C PRO A 81 4.21 -10.22 8.99
N GLY A 82 3.02 -9.77 8.62
CA GLY A 82 2.79 -8.48 7.94
C GLY A 82 2.25 -7.39 8.86
N GLY A 83 2.11 -7.65 10.15
CA GLY A 83 1.43 -6.77 11.09
C GLY A 83 -0.07 -6.68 10.82
N PHE A 84 -0.74 -5.69 11.40
CA PHE A 84 -2.16 -5.48 11.17
C PHE A 84 -2.49 -5.37 9.68
N ALA A 85 -3.58 -5.99 9.25
CA ALA A 85 -4.01 -6.07 7.84
C ALA A 85 -2.94 -6.67 6.90
N GLY A 86 -1.94 -7.36 7.45
CA GLY A 86 -0.96 -8.15 6.71
C GLY A 86 -0.01 -7.38 5.80
N LEU A 87 -0.02 -6.04 5.82
CA LEU A 87 0.82 -5.20 4.96
C LEU A 87 1.61 -4.15 5.74
N THR A 88 1.11 -3.74 6.90
CA THR A 88 1.62 -2.55 7.59
C THR A 88 3.07 -2.67 8.05
N GLU A 89 3.59 -3.90 8.18
CA GLU A 89 4.95 -4.17 8.66
C GLU A 89 5.81 -5.01 7.71
N ILE A 90 5.39 -5.20 6.45
CA ILE A 90 6.25 -5.84 5.44
C ILE A 90 7.22 -4.82 4.84
N PHE A 91 8.33 -4.57 5.53
CA PHE A 91 9.32 -3.57 5.09
C PHE A 91 10.22 -4.02 3.94
N ASN A 92 10.19 -5.29 3.57
CA ASN A 92 10.97 -5.87 2.47
C ASN A 92 10.12 -6.24 1.24
N LEU A 93 8.97 -5.60 1.09
CA LEU A 93 8.13 -5.71 -0.10
C LEU A 93 8.55 -4.65 -1.12
N ASP A 94 9.41 -5.06 -2.05
CA ASP A 94 9.99 -4.18 -3.06
C ASP A 94 9.14 -4.11 -4.36
N LYS A 95 7.97 -4.76 -4.38
CA LYS A 95 6.96 -4.66 -5.44
C LYS A 95 5.88 -3.66 -5.06
N PRO A 96 5.34 -2.87 -6.02
CA PRO A 96 4.31 -1.88 -5.76
C PRO A 96 2.99 -2.49 -5.32
N VAL A 97 2.34 -1.79 -4.38
CA VAL A 97 0.97 -2.05 -3.95
C VAL A 97 0.12 -0.80 -4.19
N ILE A 98 -1.05 -0.95 -4.77
CA ILE A 98 -2.05 0.09 -4.99
C ILE A 98 -3.25 -0.20 -4.09
N ALA A 99 -3.63 0.74 -3.25
CA ALA A 99 -4.91 0.70 -2.55
C ALA A 99 -5.99 1.36 -3.41
N ALA A 100 -6.96 0.58 -3.87
CA ALA A 100 -8.16 1.07 -4.57
C ALA A 100 -9.28 1.25 -3.53
N VAL A 101 -9.39 2.46 -2.98
CA VAL A 101 -10.26 2.77 -1.84
C VAL A 101 -11.67 3.08 -2.33
N ASN A 102 -12.56 2.10 -2.25
CA ASN A 102 -13.93 2.13 -2.76
C ASN A 102 -14.95 2.85 -1.85
N GLY A 103 -14.52 3.31 -0.66
CA GLY A 103 -15.41 3.95 0.31
C GLY A 103 -14.69 4.34 1.59
N TYR A 104 -15.29 4.09 2.74
CA TYR A 104 -14.72 4.46 4.02
C TYR A 104 -13.49 3.60 4.36
N ALA A 105 -12.39 4.27 4.65
CA ALA A 105 -11.15 3.69 5.17
C ALA A 105 -10.91 4.28 6.57
N PHE A 106 -11.28 3.57 7.61
CA PHE A 106 -11.23 4.04 9.00
C PHE A 106 -10.30 3.20 9.86
N GLY A 107 -9.63 3.83 10.81
CA GLY A 107 -8.71 3.16 11.71
C GLY A 107 -7.65 2.36 10.95
N GLY A 108 -7.46 1.11 11.34
CA GLY A 108 -6.56 0.19 10.65
C GLY A 108 -6.85 0.00 9.16
N GLY A 109 -8.07 0.29 8.68
CA GLY A 109 -8.37 0.31 7.25
C GLY A 109 -7.71 1.49 6.53
N PHE A 110 -7.59 2.63 7.20
CA PHE A 110 -6.79 3.74 6.67
C PHE A 110 -5.29 3.47 6.79
N GLU A 111 -4.85 2.82 7.87
CA GLU A 111 -3.45 2.40 8.04
C GLU A 111 -3.02 1.39 6.96
N LEU A 112 -3.91 0.45 6.58
CA LEU A 112 -3.70 -0.42 5.43
C LEU A 112 -3.52 0.37 4.13
N ALA A 113 -4.38 1.35 3.86
CA ALA A 113 -4.25 2.20 2.67
C ALA A 113 -2.94 2.99 2.67
N LEU A 114 -2.52 3.54 3.83
CA LEU A 114 -1.25 4.26 4.00
C LEU A 114 -0.01 3.36 3.87
N ALA A 115 -0.16 2.06 4.03
CA ALA A 115 0.94 1.10 3.83
C ALA A 115 1.17 0.76 2.35
N ALA A 116 0.22 1.07 1.48
CA ALA A 116 0.38 0.94 0.03
C ALA A 116 1.26 2.08 -0.54
N ASP A 117 1.83 1.86 -1.73
CA ASP A 117 2.66 2.85 -2.41
C ASP A 117 1.82 3.91 -3.13
N PHE A 118 0.61 3.55 -3.54
CA PHE A 118 -0.32 4.41 -4.25
C PHE A 118 -1.74 4.23 -3.69
N ILE A 119 -2.48 5.33 -3.64
CA ILE A 119 -3.90 5.31 -3.28
C ILE A 119 -4.70 5.95 -4.42
N VAL A 120 -5.55 5.16 -5.06
CA VAL A 120 -6.62 5.63 -5.93
C VAL A 120 -7.91 5.49 -5.16
N CYS A 121 -8.71 6.54 -5.03
CA CYS A 121 -9.93 6.45 -4.26
C CYS A 121 -11.17 6.88 -5.05
N ALA A 122 -12.32 6.34 -4.67
CA ALA A 122 -13.59 6.79 -5.16
C ALA A 122 -13.95 8.17 -4.56
N ASP A 123 -14.77 8.94 -5.24
CA ASP A 123 -15.23 10.27 -4.84
C ASP A 123 -16.05 10.25 -3.52
N ASN A 124 -16.68 9.11 -3.20
CA ASN A 124 -17.38 8.87 -1.95
C ASN A 124 -16.46 8.40 -0.81
N ALA A 125 -15.15 8.25 -1.05
CA ALA A 125 -14.20 7.79 -0.04
C ALA A 125 -14.04 8.80 1.10
N SER A 126 -13.79 8.26 2.30
CA SER A 126 -13.51 9.08 3.48
C SER A 126 -12.52 8.36 4.39
N PHE A 127 -11.59 9.11 4.93
CA PHE A 127 -10.48 8.64 5.74
C PHE A 127 -10.59 9.16 7.16
N ALA A 128 -10.32 8.34 8.17
CA ALA A 128 -10.29 8.76 9.57
C ALA A 128 -9.44 7.83 10.43
N LEU A 129 -8.87 8.37 11.51
CA LEU A 129 -8.23 7.61 12.59
C LEU A 129 -8.96 7.92 13.91
N PRO A 130 -10.06 7.20 14.20
CA PRO A 130 -10.91 7.50 15.36
C PRO A 130 -10.44 6.84 16.66
N GLU A 131 -9.26 6.22 16.70
CA GLU A 131 -8.73 5.38 17.76
C GLU A 131 -8.70 6.07 19.13
N ALA A 132 -8.37 7.37 19.16
CA ALA A 132 -8.37 8.15 20.39
C ALA A 132 -9.76 8.18 21.10
N LYS A 133 -10.86 8.04 20.32
CA LYS A 133 -12.23 7.93 20.88
C LYS A 133 -12.52 6.56 21.45
N LEU A 134 -11.69 5.56 21.14
CA LEU A 134 -11.79 4.20 21.67
C LEU A 134 -10.79 3.94 22.77
N GLY A 135 -9.97 4.94 23.17
CA GLY A 135 -8.95 4.82 24.21
C GLY A 135 -7.68 4.09 23.75
N ILE A 136 -7.45 3.98 22.45
CA ILE A 136 -6.26 3.38 21.85
C ILE A 136 -5.61 4.38 20.86
N VAL A 137 -4.50 3.99 20.24
CA VAL A 137 -3.79 4.80 19.24
C VAL A 137 -3.74 4.06 17.89
N PRO A 138 -3.69 4.75 16.75
CA PRO A 138 -3.50 4.11 15.44
C PRO A 138 -2.03 3.75 15.22
N ASP A 139 -1.58 2.69 15.90
CA ASP A 139 -0.18 2.25 15.99
C ASP A 139 0.25 1.33 14.85
N SER A 140 -0.69 0.88 14.02
CA SER A 140 -0.38 0.06 12.84
C SER A 140 0.17 0.91 11.67
N GLY A 141 0.64 2.10 11.97
CA GLY A 141 1.37 2.98 11.07
C GLY A 141 0.73 4.34 10.81
N GLY A 142 -0.48 4.60 11.28
CA GLY A 142 -1.17 5.88 11.11
C GLY A 142 -0.37 7.04 11.70
N VAL A 143 0.03 6.93 12.96
CA VAL A 143 0.84 7.93 13.67
C VAL A 143 2.28 8.03 13.16
N LEU A 144 2.75 7.04 12.38
CA LEU A 144 4.10 7.00 11.84
C LEU A 144 4.18 7.50 10.39
N ARG A 145 3.14 7.22 9.58
CA ARG A 145 3.11 7.57 8.14
C ARG A 145 2.50 8.93 7.86
N LEU A 146 1.38 9.28 8.51
CA LEU A 146 0.73 10.58 8.28
C LEU A 146 1.61 11.79 8.55
N PRO A 147 2.44 11.84 9.63
CA PRO A 147 3.32 12.98 9.87
C PRO A 147 4.39 13.21 8.79
N LYS A 148 4.65 12.20 7.94
CA LYS A 148 5.57 12.31 6.81
C LYS A 148 4.91 12.90 5.55
N ILE A 149 3.58 12.92 5.53
CA ILE A 149 2.79 13.38 4.38
C ILE A 149 2.14 14.73 4.68
N LEU A 150 1.60 14.89 5.89
CA LEU A 150 0.75 16.02 6.26
C LEU A 150 1.45 17.00 7.19
N PRO A 151 1.08 18.31 7.13
CA PRO A 151 1.48 19.28 8.15
C PRO A 151 1.00 18.83 9.54
N PRO A 152 1.81 19.13 10.61
CA PRO A 152 1.50 18.68 11.98
C PRO A 152 0.11 19.10 12.47
N ALA A 153 -0.38 20.30 12.10
CA ALA A 153 -1.70 20.76 12.51
C ALA A 153 -2.84 19.87 11.98
N ILE A 154 -2.71 19.40 10.74
CA ILE A 154 -3.70 18.50 10.11
C ILE A 154 -3.64 17.11 10.73
N VAL A 155 -2.42 16.59 10.96
CA VAL A 155 -2.21 15.30 11.64
C VAL A 155 -2.84 15.31 13.02
N ASN A 156 -2.51 16.34 13.84
CA ASN A 156 -3.03 16.47 15.20
C ASN A 156 -4.56 16.51 15.23
N GLU A 157 -5.15 17.30 14.33
CA GLU A 157 -6.61 17.37 14.21
C GLU A 157 -7.20 16.01 13.84
N MET A 158 -6.68 15.33 12.82
CA MET A 158 -7.19 14.02 12.40
C MET A 158 -7.06 12.96 13.49
N VAL A 159 -5.88 12.83 14.08
CA VAL A 159 -5.57 11.74 15.02
C VAL A 159 -6.19 11.98 16.39
N MET A 160 -6.14 13.23 16.91
CA MET A 160 -6.62 13.52 18.26
C MET A 160 -8.15 13.69 18.33
N THR A 161 -8.78 14.17 17.24
CA THR A 161 -10.25 14.34 17.20
C THR A 161 -10.96 13.20 16.49
N GLY A 162 -10.24 12.40 15.71
CA GLY A 162 -10.83 11.37 14.84
C GLY A 162 -11.79 11.97 13.80
N ARG A 163 -11.50 13.20 13.30
CA ARG A 163 -12.29 13.78 12.24
C ARG A 163 -12.14 13.01 10.94
N ARG A 164 -13.12 13.11 10.09
CA ARG A 164 -13.07 12.54 8.74
C ARG A 164 -12.43 13.53 7.78
N MET A 165 -11.71 12.97 6.82
CA MET A 165 -11.19 13.66 5.65
C MET A 165 -11.82 13.02 4.40
N GLY A 166 -12.47 13.83 3.55
CA GLY A 166 -13.06 13.35 2.29
C GLY A 166 -11.99 13.20 1.19
N ALA A 167 -12.38 12.58 0.08
CA ALA A 167 -11.50 12.27 -1.05
C ALA A 167 -10.78 13.51 -1.60
N GLU A 168 -11.50 14.59 -1.86
CA GLU A 168 -10.94 15.84 -2.40
C GLU A 168 -9.95 16.52 -1.44
N GLU A 169 -10.20 16.45 -0.13
CA GLU A 169 -9.26 16.96 0.86
C GLU A 169 -8.00 16.10 0.90
N ALA A 170 -8.16 14.77 0.84
CA ALA A 170 -7.04 13.82 0.80
C ALA A 170 -6.17 14.00 -0.45
N LEU A 171 -6.78 14.28 -1.62
CA LEU A 171 -6.06 14.62 -2.84
C LEU A 171 -5.27 15.92 -2.68
N ARG A 172 -5.89 16.96 -2.14
CA ARG A 172 -5.25 18.26 -1.92
C ARG A 172 -4.02 18.18 -1.02
N TRP A 173 -4.06 17.30 -0.04
CA TRP A 173 -2.95 17.07 0.89
C TRP A 173 -1.93 16.03 0.41
N GLY A 174 -2.14 15.39 -0.74
CA GLY A 174 -1.23 14.40 -1.31
C GLY A 174 -1.27 13.02 -0.63
N ILE A 175 -2.34 12.72 0.11
CA ILE A 175 -2.56 11.37 0.66
C ILE A 175 -2.95 10.40 -0.46
N VAL A 176 -3.80 10.85 -1.38
CA VAL A 176 -4.27 10.04 -2.51
C VAL A 176 -3.72 10.57 -3.83
N ASN A 177 -3.45 9.67 -4.76
CA ASN A 177 -2.91 10.00 -6.08
C ASN A 177 -3.98 10.42 -7.07
N ARG A 178 -5.19 9.83 -6.97
CA ARG A 178 -6.32 10.08 -7.87
C ARG A 178 -7.64 9.97 -7.12
N VAL A 179 -8.59 10.83 -7.48
CA VAL A 179 -10.01 10.71 -7.09
C VAL A 179 -10.81 10.50 -8.37
N VAL A 180 -11.62 9.45 -8.40
CA VAL A 180 -12.43 9.05 -9.56
C VAL A 180 -13.83 8.65 -9.11
N SER A 181 -14.76 8.47 -10.03
CA SER A 181 -16.07 7.88 -9.68
C SER A 181 -15.89 6.44 -9.18
N LEU A 182 -16.77 5.97 -8.30
CA LEU A 182 -16.72 4.59 -7.81
C LEU A 182 -16.76 3.56 -8.96
N ALA A 183 -17.52 3.85 -10.01
CA ALA A 183 -17.63 2.98 -11.18
C ALA A 183 -16.30 2.84 -11.95
N GLU A 184 -15.45 3.88 -11.92
CA GLU A 184 -14.17 3.91 -12.63
C GLU A 184 -12.97 3.49 -11.77
N LEU A 185 -13.19 3.25 -10.47
CA LEU A 185 -12.12 3.03 -9.50
C LEU A 185 -11.17 1.90 -9.91
N MET A 186 -11.72 0.73 -10.16
CA MET A 186 -10.89 -0.44 -10.47
C MET A 186 -10.20 -0.32 -11.82
N ASP A 187 -10.82 0.31 -12.81
CA ASP A 187 -10.19 0.53 -14.12
C ASP A 187 -9.03 1.51 -14.01
N ASN A 188 -9.16 2.57 -13.22
CA ASN A 188 -8.07 3.51 -12.93
C ASN A 188 -6.93 2.86 -12.13
N ALA A 189 -7.25 1.98 -11.16
CA ALA A 189 -6.23 1.23 -10.42
C ALA A 189 -5.48 0.25 -11.33
N ARG A 190 -6.17 -0.43 -12.24
CA ARG A 190 -5.59 -1.33 -13.26
C ARG A 190 -4.72 -0.57 -14.25
N GLU A 191 -5.16 0.60 -14.70
CA GLU A 191 -4.36 1.47 -15.58
C GLU A 191 -3.04 1.86 -14.91
N LEU A 192 -3.08 2.30 -13.65
CA LEU A 192 -1.86 2.61 -12.88
C LEU A 192 -0.98 1.37 -12.70
N ALA A 193 -1.58 0.21 -12.38
CA ALA A 193 -0.85 -1.05 -12.27
C ALA A 193 -0.16 -1.43 -13.59
N GLN A 194 -0.83 -1.23 -14.74
CA GLN A 194 -0.23 -1.51 -16.04
C GLN A 194 0.94 -0.57 -16.36
N GLN A 195 0.88 0.70 -15.96
CA GLN A 195 2.02 1.63 -16.09
C GLN A 195 3.23 1.13 -15.28
N LEU A 196 2.99 0.60 -14.07
CA LEU A 196 4.04 0.01 -13.24
C LEU A 196 4.58 -1.30 -13.82
N VAL A 197 3.71 -2.13 -14.39
CA VAL A 197 4.12 -3.37 -15.12
C VAL A 197 4.99 -3.04 -16.33
N ASN A 198 4.73 -1.94 -17.01
CA ASN A 198 5.49 -1.49 -18.17
C ASN A 198 6.86 -0.86 -17.79
N SER A 199 7.15 -0.69 -16.51
CA SER A 199 8.43 -0.20 -16.02
C SER A 199 9.37 -1.36 -15.66
N ALA A 200 10.69 -1.14 -15.72
CA ALA A 200 11.68 -2.17 -15.36
C ALA A 200 11.55 -2.60 -13.89
N PRO A 201 11.35 -3.89 -13.58
CA PRO A 201 11.05 -4.34 -12.21
C PRO A 201 12.18 -4.10 -11.23
N LEU A 202 13.44 -4.29 -11.66
CA LEU A 202 14.60 -4.00 -10.80
C LEU A 202 14.69 -2.50 -10.47
N ALA A 203 14.36 -1.63 -11.42
CA ALA A 203 14.36 -0.19 -11.18
C ALA A 203 13.29 0.19 -10.14
N ILE A 204 12.08 -0.37 -10.25
CA ILE A 204 11.01 -0.16 -9.25
C ILE A 204 11.45 -0.66 -7.86
N ALA A 205 12.03 -1.85 -7.77
CA ALA A 205 12.53 -2.40 -6.51
C ALA A 205 13.63 -1.51 -5.90
N ALA A 206 14.57 -1.03 -6.71
CA ALA A 206 15.63 -0.12 -6.26
C ALA A 206 15.05 1.25 -5.80
N LEU A 207 14.05 1.79 -6.49
CA LEU A 207 13.39 3.03 -6.07
C LEU A 207 12.71 2.86 -4.70
N LYS A 208 11.97 1.77 -4.47
CA LYS A 208 11.35 1.49 -3.18
C LYS A 208 12.40 1.32 -2.07
N GLU A 209 13.47 0.59 -2.34
CA GLU A 209 14.58 0.41 -1.41
C GLU A 209 15.23 1.76 -1.05
N ILE A 210 15.54 2.60 -2.04
CA ILE A 210 16.13 3.93 -1.84
C ILE A 210 15.20 4.81 -1.01
N PHE A 211 13.91 4.93 -1.38
CA PHE A 211 12.96 5.77 -0.65
C PHE A 211 12.84 5.33 0.81
N ARG A 212 12.71 4.04 1.06
CA ARG A 212 12.60 3.48 2.42
C ARG A 212 13.83 3.77 3.28
N THR A 213 15.03 3.70 2.69
CA THR A 213 16.28 3.78 3.45
C THR A 213 16.82 5.20 3.59
N THR A 214 16.45 6.12 2.68
CA THR A 214 17.05 7.46 2.64
C THR A 214 16.10 8.60 2.96
N SER A 215 14.80 8.33 3.19
CA SER A 215 13.78 9.38 3.38
C SER A 215 14.06 10.36 4.53
N GLU A 216 14.81 9.95 5.54
CA GLU A 216 15.17 10.78 6.70
C GLU A 216 16.62 11.33 6.63
N MET A 217 17.36 11.00 5.56
CA MET A 217 18.74 11.39 5.43
C MET A 217 18.88 12.76 4.74
N PRO A 218 19.85 13.60 5.14
CA PRO A 218 20.28 14.73 4.32
C PRO A 218 20.72 14.25 2.92
N VAL A 219 20.44 15.03 1.88
CA VAL A 219 20.67 14.61 0.48
C VAL A 219 22.11 14.15 0.24
N GLU A 220 23.12 14.83 0.78
CA GLU A 220 24.52 14.48 0.62
C GLU A 220 24.84 13.12 1.28
N GLU A 221 24.26 12.83 2.42
CA GLU A 221 24.40 11.55 3.12
C GLU A 221 23.70 10.44 2.34
N ALA A 222 22.50 10.68 1.83
CA ALA A 222 21.76 9.75 0.98
C ALA A 222 22.58 9.38 -0.28
N TYR A 223 23.25 10.35 -0.94
CA TYR A 223 24.15 10.07 -2.06
C TYR A 223 25.32 9.16 -1.68
N ARG A 224 25.93 9.39 -0.53
CA ARG A 224 27.02 8.51 -0.03
C ARG A 224 26.47 7.11 0.27
N TYR A 225 25.28 7.04 0.88
CA TYR A 225 24.65 5.76 1.24
C TYR A 225 24.29 4.92 0.00
N ILE A 226 23.60 5.48 -1.00
CA ILE A 226 23.21 4.72 -2.20
C ILE A 226 24.41 4.25 -3.04
N ARG A 227 25.56 4.96 -2.96
CA ARG A 227 26.80 4.61 -3.67
C ARG A 227 27.73 3.72 -2.87
N SER A 228 27.42 3.43 -1.61
CA SER A 228 28.28 2.61 -0.73
C SER A 228 28.26 1.11 -1.07
N GLY A 229 27.32 0.65 -1.92
CA GLY A 229 27.15 -0.76 -2.24
C GLY A 229 26.36 -1.56 -1.19
N VAL A 230 25.81 -0.90 -0.16
CA VAL A 230 25.01 -1.55 0.91
C VAL A 230 23.62 -1.96 0.41
N LEU A 231 23.05 -1.20 -0.54
CA LEU A 231 21.73 -1.50 -1.10
C LEU A 231 21.76 -2.77 -1.94
N LYS A 232 20.70 -3.56 -1.85
CA LYS A 232 20.55 -4.83 -2.57
C LYS A 232 20.25 -4.59 -4.05
N HIS A 233 19.27 -3.73 -4.33
CA HIS A 233 18.71 -3.57 -5.67
C HIS A 233 19.44 -2.51 -6.51
N TYR A 234 19.86 -1.40 -5.93
CA TYR A 234 20.47 -0.30 -6.68
C TYR A 234 21.72 -0.71 -7.49
N PRO A 235 22.70 -1.43 -6.93
CA PRO A 235 23.84 -1.91 -7.73
C PRO A 235 23.42 -2.88 -8.84
N SER A 236 22.42 -3.73 -8.58
CA SER A 236 21.93 -4.72 -9.55
C SER A 236 21.29 -4.07 -10.78
N VAL A 237 20.60 -2.93 -10.60
CA VAL A 237 19.99 -2.18 -11.72
C VAL A 237 21.05 -1.75 -12.72
N LEU A 238 22.18 -1.20 -12.24
CA LEU A 238 23.19 -0.58 -13.10
C LEU A 238 23.87 -1.54 -14.08
N HIS A 239 23.82 -2.84 -13.78
CA HIS A 239 24.49 -3.90 -14.56
C HIS A 239 23.49 -4.94 -15.09
N SER A 240 22.19 -4.66 -15.01
CA SER A 240 21.12 -5.57 -15.44
C SER A 240 20.99 -5.64 -16.96
N GLU A 241 20.37 -6.72 -17.45
CA GLU A 241 19.94 -6.80 -18.85
C GLU A 241 18.92 -5.69 -19.16
N ASP A 242 18.08 -5.33 -18.20
CA ASP A 242 17.07 -4.27 -18.33
C ASP A 242 17.69 -2.87 -18.50
N ALA A 243 18.88 -2.62 -17.92
CA ALA A 243 19.60 -1.36 -18.11
C ALA A 243 20.14 -1.19 -19.54
N ILE A 244 20.36 -2.29 -20.25
CA ILE A 244 20.74 -2.31 -21.66
C ILE A 244 19.50 -2.24 -22.55
N GLU A 245 18.47 -2.99 -22.21
CA GLU A 245 17.22 -3.08 -22.99
C GLU A 245 16.50 -1.74 -23.09
N GLY A 246 16.39 -0.98 -22.01
CA GLY A 246 15.68 0.29 -22.02
C GLY A 246 16.17 1.28 -23.07
N PRO A 247 17.44 1.68 -23.08
CA PRO A 247 18.03 2.55 -24.11
C PRO A 247 17.93 1.96 -25.52
N LEU A 248 18.08 0.65 -25.69
CA LEU A 248 18.02 -0.03 -26.96
C LEU A 248 16.59 0.04 -27.54
N ALA A 249 15.58 -0.34 -26.77
CA ALA A 249 14.18 -0.29 -27.16
C ALA A 249 13.76 1.14 -27.53
N PHE A 250 14.21 2.14 -26.76
CA PHE A 250 13.97 3.55 -27.05
C PHE A 250 14.58 3.96 -28.41
N ALA A 251 15.83 3.58 -28.69
CA ALA A 251 16.49 3.88 -29.96
C ALA A 251 15.79 3.21 -31.15
N GLU A 252 15.30 1.98 -30.95
CA GLU A 252 14.58 1.19 -31.95
C GLU A 252 13.09 1.56 -32.07
N LYS A 253 12.58 2.44 -31.21
CA LYS A 253 11.16 2.86 -31.16
C LYS A 253 10.19 1.69 -30.98
N ARG A 254 10.52 0.77 -30.13
CA ARG A 254 9.70 -0.38 -29.71
C ARG A 254 9.48 -0.39 -28.21
N ASP A 255 8.50 -1.15 -27.75
CA ASP A 255 8.32 -1.40 -26.35
C ASP A 255 9.48 -2.27 -25.79
N PRO A 256 9.97 -1.96 -24.58
CA PRO A 256 11.00 -2.75 -23.92
C PRO A 256 10.43 -4.09 -23.43
N VAL A 257 11.32 -5.11 -23.41
CA VAL A 257 11.02 -6.44 -22.86
C VAL A 257 11.82 -6.66 -21.59
N TRP A 258 11.23 -6.33 -20.46
CA TRP A 258 11.88 -6.42 -19.17
C TRP A 258 12.05 -7.87 -18.70
N LYS A 259 13.25 -8.23 -18.27
CA LYS A 259 13.60 -9.57 -17.78
C LYS A 259 13.76 -9.62 -16.25
N GLY A 260 13.95 -8.48 -15.59
CA GLY A 260 14.13 -8.39 -14.15
C GLY A 260 15.47 -8.98 -13.67
N ARG A 261 16.49 -8.95 -14.50
CA ARG A 261 17.81 -9.50 -14.18
C ARG A 261 18.93 -8.77 -14.93
#